data_2c2c3ad6b801203676232b73707ececc
#
_entry.id   2c2c3ad6b801203676232b73707ececc
#
_cell.length_a   1.000
_cell.length_b   1.000
_cell.length_c   1.000
_cell.angle_alpha   90.00
_cell.angle_beta   90.00
_cell.angle_gamma   90.00
#
_symmetry.space_group_name_H-M   'P 1'
#
loop_
_entity.id
_entity.type
_entity.pdbx_description
1 polymer ?
#
loop_
_entity_poly.entity_id
_entity_poly.type
_entity_poly.pdbx_seq_one_letter_code
_entity_poly.pdbx_strand_id
1 'polypeptide(L)'
;MTPREPYRTRIEDVPLEQGLREDEGWIDMQVQFLIGEHNAGAKDLVVGRTVLPPGARHERHLHPNCDEFLVVLSGSGEIYTNTGREPSRTGDVIYTPRGNWHGFDNTSDEDVLLFWGWSGAGSLEAAGYAIPAPGDEFEEA
;
A
#
# COMPACT_ATOMS: atom_id res chain seq x y z
N MET A 1 29.11 -19.30 -2.05
CA MET A 1 27.72 -18.87 -2.31
C MET A 1 27.65 -18.18 -3.66
N THR A 2 26.83 -18.67 -4.55
CA THR A 2 26.65 -18.07 -5.86
C THR A 2 25.77 -16.83 -5.73
N PRO A 3 26.22 -15.65 -6.24
CA PRO A 3 25.38 -14.47 -6.25
C PRO A 3 24.11 -14.71 -7.06
N ARG A 4 22.99 -14.15 -6.59
CA ARG A 4 21.75 -14.22 -7.33
C ARG A 4 21.76 -13.15 -8.43
N GLU A 5 21.24 -13.52 -9.59
CA GLU A 5 21.06 -12.57 -10.65
C GLU A 5 19.92 -11.58 -10.30
N PRO A 6 20.02 -10.33 -10.79
CA PRO A 6 18.91 -9.41 -10.64
C PRO A 6 17.63 -9.98 -11.24
N TYR A 7 16.52 -9.78 -10.54
CA TYR A 7 15.19 -10.13 -11.03
C TYR A 7 14.57 -8.93 -11.72
N ARG A 8 14.00 -9.14 -12.89
CA ARG A 8 13.32 -8.08 -13.64
C ARG A 8 11.96 -8.56 -14.10
N THR A 9 10.95 -7.71 -13.90
CA THR A 9 9.63 -7.91 -14.46
C THR A 9 9.13 -6.62 -15.10
N ARG A 10 7.99 -6.68 -15.75
CA ARG A 10 7.32 -5.50 -16.31
C ARG A 10 5.97 -5.35 -15.65
N ILE A 11 5.54 -4.13 -15.46
CA ILE A 11 4.23 -3.85 -14.83
C ILE A 11 3.11 -4.56 -15.58
N GLU A 12 3.13 -4.50 -16.91
CA GLU A 12 2.09 -5.13 -17.74
C GLU A 12 2.04 -6.66 -17.62
N ASP A 13 3.11 -7.28 -17.15
CA ASP A 13 3.20 -8.74 -17.01
C ASP A 13 2.76 -9.24 -15.64
N VAL A 14 2.51 -8.34 -14.70
CA VAL A 14 2.11 -8.73 -13.33
C VAL A 14 0.58 -8.59 -13.21
N PRO A 15 -0.12 -9.68 -12.90
CA PRO A 15 -1.58 -9.62 -12.75
C PRO A 15 -2.00 -8.81 -11.54
N LEU A 16 -3.24 -8.31 -11.57
CA LEU A 16 -3.84 -7.71 -10.40
C LEU A 16 -4.00 -8.77 -9.31
N GLU A 17 -3.74 -8.36 -8.07
CA GLU A 17 -3.86 -9.25 -6.92
C GLU A 17 -5.32 -9.62 -6.69
N GLN A 18 -5.58 -10.90 -6.51
CA GLN A 18 -6.90 -11.42 -6.18
C GLN A 18 -6.97 -11.73 -4.68
N GLY A 19 -8.17 -11.69 -4.12
CA GLY A 19 -8.38 -12.08 -2.74
C GLY A 19 -8.14 -10.99 -1.70
N LEU A 20 -7.88 -9.76 -2.11
CA LEU A 20 -7.85 -8.63 -1.20
C LEU A 20 -9.29 -8.30 -0.81
N ARG A 21 -9.58 -8.28 0.49
CA ARG A 21 -10.95 -8.27 0.98
C ARG A 21 -11.46 -6.87 1.29
N GLU A 22 -12.67 -6.61 0.82
CA GLU A 22 -13.34 -5.33 1.09
C GLU A 22 -13.59 -5.12 2.58
N ASP A 23 -13.94 -6.18 3.31
CA ASP A 23 -14.16 -6.11 4.75
C ASP A 23 -12.88 -5.89 5.57
N GLU A 24 -11.73 -5.95 4.92
CA GLU A 24 -10.44 -5.60 5.52
C GLU A 24 -9.93 -4.23 5.04
N GLY A 25 -10.76 -3.47 4.35
CA GLY A 25 -10.44 -2.11 3.93
C GLY A 25 -9.85 -1.94 2.54
N TRP A 26 -9.84 -3.00 1.73
CA TRP A 26 -9.38 -2.95 0.33
C TRP A 26 -10.59 -2.68 -0.57
N ILE A 27 -10.90 -1.40 -0.81
CA ILE A 27 -12.15 -1.00 -1.48
C ILE A 27 -11.86 -0.58 -2.92
N ASP A 28 -12.32 -1.38 -3.88
CA ASP A 28 -12.26 -1.11 -5.32
C ASP A 28 -10.84 -0.80 -5.86
N MET A 29 -9.83 -1.28 -5.16
CA MET A 29 -8.42 -1.06 -5.51
C MET A 29 -7.94 -2.03 -6.58
N GLN A 30 -7.06 -1.54 -7.45
CA GLN A 30 -6.34 -2.37 -8.41
C GLN A 30 -4.89 -2.46 -7.95
N VAL A 31 -4.51 -3.57 -7.35
CA VAL A 31 -3.22 -3.74 -6.67
C VAL A 31 -2.36 -4.76 -7.39
N GLN A 32 -1.10 -4.40 -7.60
CA GLN A 32 -0.09 -5.32 -8.14
C GLN A 32 1.05 -5.45 -7.13
N PHE A 33 1.40 -6.68 -6.78
CA PHE A 33 2.63 -6.98 -6.04
C PHE A 33 3.71 -7.28 -7.07
N LEU A 34 4.52 -6.27 -7.39
CA LEU A 34 5.49 -6.32 -8.49
C LEU A 34 6.73 -7.14 -8.14
N ILE A 35 7.25 -6.95 -6.94
CA ILE A 35 8.41 -7.67 -6.42
C ILE A 35 8.06 -8.14 -5.01
N GLY A 36 8.37 -9.38 -4.72
CA GLY A 36 8.20 -9.97 -3.41
C GLY A 36 8.73 -11.40 -3.37
N GLU A 37 8.41 -12.10 -2.32
CA GLU A 37 8.85 -13.48 -2.14
C GLU A 37 8.26 -14.40 -3.21
N HIS A 38 7.02 -14.15 -3.63
CA HIS A 38 6.27 -15.00 -4.56
C HIS A 38 6.90 -15.09 -5.96
N ASN A 39 7.65 -14.08 -6.40
CA ASN A 39 8.26 -14.07 -7.73
C ASN A 39 9.78 -13.94 -7.70
N ALA A 40 10.31 -13.01 -6.92
CA ALA A 40 11.75 -12.74 -6.90
C ALA A 40 12.49 -13.44 -5.75
N GLY A 41 11.76 -14.12 -4.85
CA GLY A 41 12.34 -14.69 -3.65
C GLY A 41 12.84 -13.62 -2.67
N ALA A 42 12.30 -12.41 -2.77
CA ALA A 42 12.67 -11.31 -1.87
C ALA A 42 11.96 -11.48 -0.54
N LYS A 43 12.73 -11.67 0.53
CA LYS A 43 12.17 -11.91 1.87
C LYS A 43 12.02 -10.65 2.70
N ASP A 44 12.75 -9.58 2.33
CA ASP A 44 12.79 -8.34 3.10
C ASP A 44 12.32 -7.13 2.30
N LEU A 45 11.70 -7.36 1.15
CA LEU A 45 11.26 -6.29 0.28
C LEU A 45 10.00 -6.69 -0.47
N VAL A 46 9.04 -5.76 -0.51
CA VAL A 46 7.93 -5.79 -1.45
C VAL A 46 7.92 -4.47 -2.21
N VAL A 47 7.69 -4.54 -3.50
CA VAL A 47 7.44 -3.37 -4.35
C VAL A 47 6.07 -3.55 -4.98
N GLY A 48 5.24 -2.53 -4.88
CA GLY A 48 3.86 -2.60 -5.35
C GLY A 48 3.42 -1.37 -6.12
N ARG A 49 2.31 -1.54 -6.79
CA ARG A 49 1.66 -0.48 -7.56
C ARG A 49 0.16 -0.60 -7.37
N THR A 50 -0.50 0.53 -7.19
CA THR A 50 -1.95 0.56 -7.00
C THR A 50 -2.57 1.65 -7.85
N VAL A 51 -3.67 1.31 -8.51
CA VAL A 51 -4.57 2.31 -9.10
C VAL A 51 -5.82 2.38 -8.24
N LEU A 52 -6.18 3.59 -7.86
CA LEU A 52 -7.42 3.86 -7.14
C LEU A 52 -8.32 4.66 -8.05
N PRO A 53 -9.36 4.04 -8.66
CA PRO A 53 -10.39 4.80 -9.35
C PRO A 53 -11.13 5.75 -8.38
N PRO A 54 -11.89 6.72 -8.89
CA PRO A 54 -12.68 7.58 -8.01
C PRO A 54 -13.54 6.79 -7.02
N GLY A 55 -13.45 7.14 -5.75
CA GLY A 55 -14.16 6.47 -4.66
C GLY A 55 -13.47 5.24 -4.10
N ALA A 56 -12.44 4.73 -4.76
CA ALA A 56 -11.65 3.63 -4.22
C ALA A 56 -10.79 4.11 -3.05
N ARG A 57 -10.53 3.21 -2.11
CA ARG A 57 -9.72 3.55 -0.96
C ARG A 57 -9.10 2.32 -0.32
N HIS A 58 -7.94 2.50 0.27
CA HIS A 58 -7.39 1.58 1.24
C HIS A 58 -7.62 2.20 2.61
N GLU A 59 -8.57 1.63 3.35
CA GLU A 59 -8.94 2.16 4.65
C GLU A 59 -7.80 2.06 5.65
N ARG A 60 -7.93 2.75 6.76
CA ARG A 60 -6.89 2.80 7.81
C ARG A 60 -6.51 1.39 8.25
N HIS A 61 -5.23 1.12 8.24
CA HIS A 61 -4.65 -0.18 8.60
C HIS A 61 -3.21 0.05 9.06
N LEU A 62 -2.59 -1.01 9.57
CA LEU A 62 -1.16 -0.97 9.89
C LEU A 62 -0.49 -2.30 9.55
N HIS A 63 0.82 -2.22 9.37
CA HIS A 63 1.70 -3.37 9.21
C HIS A 63 2.66 -3.42 10.39
N PRO A 64 2.59 -4.45 11.25
CA PRO A 64 3.46 -4.50 12.42
C PRO A 64 4.91 -4.84 12.12
N ASN A 65 5.20 -5.47 10.99
CA ASN A 65 6.50 -6.07 10.73
C ASN A 65 7.28 -5.43 9.58
N CYS A 66 6.81 -4.32 9.02
CA CYS A 66 7.54 -3.64 7.96
C CYS A 66 7.31 -2.13 7.99
N ASP A 67 8.29 -1.41 7.45
CA ASP A 67 8.14 0.00 7.13
C ASP A 67 7.58 0.12 5.72
N GLU A 68 6.87 1.19 5.43
CA GLU A 68 6.30 1.44 4.11
C GLU A 68 6.71 2.79 3.58
N PHE A 69 7.07 2.86 2.30
CA PHE A 69 7.05 4.11 1.57
C PHE A 69 5.92 4.11 0.56
N LEU A 70 5.40 5.30 0.25
CA LEU A 70 4.36 5.46 -0.75
C LEU A 70 4.62 6.75 -1.52
N VAL A 71 4.54 6.66 -2.84
CA VAL A 71 4.70 7.81 -3.73
C VAL A 71 3.42 8.01 -4.51
N VAL A 72 2.88 9.21 -4.48
CA VAL A 72 1.74 9.57 -5.32
C VAL A 72 2.31 9.99 -6.69
N LEU A 73 2.26 9.07 -7.64
CA LEU A 73 2.77 9.34 -8.99
C LEU A 73 1.82 10.21 -9.79
N SER A 74 0.52 10.07 -9.57
CA SER A 74 -0.49 10.83 -10.30
C SER A 74 -1.79 10.88 -9.49
N GLY A 75 -2.43 12.02 -9.48
CA GLY A 75 -3.71 12.21 -8.83
C GLY A 75 -3.62 12.87 -7.46
N SER A 76 -4.76 12.92 -6.78
CA SER A 76 -4.88 13.53 -5.46
C SER A 76 -5.95 12.82 -4.64
N GLY A 77 -5.85 12.96 -3.33
CA GLY A 77 -6.80 12.38 -2.39
C GLY A 77 -6.42 12.76 -0.98
N GLU A 78 -6.68 11.85 -0.06
CA GLU A 78 -6.33 12.04 1.35
C GLU A 78 -5.62 10.81 1.89
N ILE A 79 -4.58 11.02 2.70
CA ILE A 79 -3.95 9.94 3.46
C ILE A 79 -4.61 9.83 4.82
N TYR A 80 -4.71 8.61 5.32
CA TYR A 80 -5.04 8.36 6.73
C TYR A 80 -3.75 8.43 7.55
N THR A 81 -3.85 9.02 8.73
CA THR A 81 -2.73 9.11 9.68
C THR A 81 -3.13 8.45 11.00
N ASN A 82 -2.24 8.50 12.00
CA ASN A 82 -2.56 7.99 13.34
C ASN A 82 -3.70 8.75 14.00
N THR A 83 -3.93 10.01 13.63
CA THR A 83 -4.89 10.87 14.32
C THR A 83 -6.01 11.41 13.43
N GLY A 84 -5.88 11.28 12.11
CA GLY A 84 -6.91 11.84 11.22
C GLY A 84 -6.58 11.62 9.76
N ARG A 85 -6.80 12.66 8.96
CA ARG A 85 -6.62 12.62 7.51
C ARG A 85 -5.93 13.88 7.04
N GLU A 86 -5.13 13.77 5.99
CA GLU A 86 -4.42 14.91 5.40
C GLU A 86 -4.52 14.85 3.88
N PRO A 87 -4.63 16.00 3.18
CA PRO A 87 -4.62 15.99 1.74
C PRO A 87 -3.27 15.54 1.18
N SER A 88 -3.32 14.86 0.05
CA SER A 88 -2.14 14.34 -0.64
C SER A 88 -2.32 14.48 -2.14
N ARG A 89 -1.23 14.70 -2.87
CA ARG A 89 -1.26 14.95 -4.30
C ARG A 89 -0.02 14.41 -5.00
N THR A 90 -0.04 14.46 -6.32
CA THR A 90 1.08 14.10 -7.17
C THR A 90 2.40 14.67 -6.66
N GLY A 91 3.39 13.81 -6.52
CA GLY A 91 4.71 14.17 -6.07
C GLY A 91 4.94 13.98 -4.57
N ASP A 92 3.90 13.68 -3.80
CA ASP A 92 4.07 13.39 -2.38
C ASP A 92 4.78 12.05 -2.18
N VAL A 93 5.71 12.04 -1.25
CA VAL A 93 6.44 10.86 -0.82
C VAL A 93 6.19 10.69 0.68
N ILE A 94 5.65 9.54 1.05
CA ILE A 94 5.18 9.30 2.41
C ILE A 94 5.95 8.12 3.00
N TYR A 95 6.48 8.29 4.20
CA TYR A 95 7.09 7.21 4.96
C TYR A 95 6.19 6.86 6.15
N THR A 96 5.84 5.59 6.26
CA THR A 96 5.07 5.07 7.38
C THR A 96 5.92 4.07 8.15
N PRO A 97 6.37 4.41 9.36
CA PRO A 97 7.07 3.44 10.21
C PRO A 97 6.17 2.25 10.53
N ARG A 98 6.78 1.10 10.77
CA ARG A 98 6.03 -0.09 11.17
C ARG A 98 5.16 0.18 12.39
N GLY A 99 3.97 -0.39 12.39
CA GLY A 99 3.03 -0.25 13.50
C GLY A 99 2.23 1.06 13.51
N ASN A 100 2.40 1.92 12.52
CA ASN A 100 1.62 3.17 12.42
C ASN A 100 0.45 3.01 11.48
N TRP A 101 -0.68 3.63 11.86
CA TRP A 101 -1.88 3.65 11.03
C TRP A 101 -1.65 4.49 9.79
N HIS A 102 -2.12 3.99 8.65
CA HIS A 102 -2.03 4.68 7.38
C HIS A 102 -3.12 4.18 6.42
N GLY A 103 -3.19 4.76 5.25
CA GLY A 103 -4.11 4.41 4.19
C GLY A 103 -4.28 5.56 3.22
N PHE A 104 -5.08 5.36 2.19
CA PHE A 104 -5.30 6.37 1.16
C PHE A 104 -6.73 6.30 0.65
N ASP A 105 -7.37 7.46 0.55
CA ASP A 105 -8.73 7.61 0.02
C ASP A 105 -8.69 8.47 -1.22
N ASN A 106 -9.16 7.95 -2.34
CA ASN A 106 -9.32 8.77 -3.53
C ASN A 106 -10.64 9.54 -3.45
N THR A 107 -10.54 10.76 -2.97
CA THR A 107 -11.66 11.69 -2.84
C THR A 107 -11.86 12.56 -4.09
N SER A 108 -11.07 12.33 -5.13
CA SER A 108 -11.13 13.08 -6.39
C SER A 108 -12.02 12.39 -7.41
N ASP A 109 -12.17 13.01 -8.57
CA ASP A 109 -12.91 12.45 -9.72
C ASP A 109 -12.00 11.84 -10.79
N GLU A 110 -10.71 11.66 -10.49
CA GLU A 110 -9.72 11.06 -11.38
C GLU A 110 -9.06 9.88 -10.71
N ASP A 111 -8.41 9.01 -11.50
CA ASP A 111 -7.63 7.91 -10.97
C ASP A 111 -6.44 8.42 -10.19
N VAL A 112 -6.08 7.71 -9.11
CA VAL A 112 -4.84 7.93 -8.37
C VAL A 112 -3.92 6.76 -8.66
N LEU A 113 -2.66 7.06 -8.98
CA LEU A 113 -1.62 6.06 -9.19
C LEU A 113 -0.61 6.15 -8.06
N LEU A 114 -0.47 5.06 -7.32
CA LEU A 114 0.46 4.93 -6.20
C LEU A 114 1.55 3.91 -6.53
N PHE A 115 2.77 4.26 -6.16
CA PHE A 115 3.90 3.34 -6.16
C PHE A 115 4.39 3.22 -4.72
N TRP A 116 4.52 1.99 -4.22
CA TRP A 116 4.80 1.77 -2.80
C TRP A 116 5.69 0.56 -2.59
N GLY A 117 6.22 0.44 -1.40
CA GLY A 117 7.02 -0.72 -1.05
C GLY A 117 7.14 -0.91 0.45
N TRP A 118 7.55 -2.12 0.83
CA TRP A 118 7.77 -2.51 2.22
C TRP A 118 9.22 -2.93 2.40
N SER A 119 9.79 -2.53 3.53
CA SER A 119 11.12 -2.92 3.96
C SER A 119 10.99 -3.77 5.22
N GLY A 120 11.52 -5.00 5.18
CA GLY A 120 11.45 -5.93 6.31
C GLY A 120 10.47 -7.08 6.12
N ALA A 121 9.76 -7.14 5.00
CA ALA A 121 8.83 -8.22 4.68
C ALA A 121 8.79 -8.46 3.18
N GLY A 122 8.61 -9.69 2.78
CA GLY A 122 8.53 -10.10 1.37
C GLY A 122 7.13 -10.45 0.90
N SER A 123 6.13 -10.31 1.76
CA SER A 123 4.74 -10.63 1.46
C SER A 123 3.81 -9.89 2.41
N LEU A 124 2.53 -9.83 2.05
CA LEU A 124 1.50 -9.29 2.94
C LEU A 124 1.42 -10.09 4.24
N GLU A 125 1.51 -11.41 4.15
CA GLU A 125 1.50 -12.29 5.31
C GLU A 125 2.65 -11.98 6.26
N ALA A 126 3.86 -11.82 5.74
CA ALA A 126 5.03 -11.49 6.55
C ALA A 126 4.97 -10.07 7.13
N ALA A 127 4.44 -9.11 6.38
CA ALA A 127 4.24 -7.74 6.83
C ALA A 127 3.26 -7.66 8.00
N GLY A 128 2.28 -8.53 8.01
CA GLY A 128 1.17 -8.46 8.93
C GLY A 128 0.17 -7.39 8.53
N TYR A 129 -1.03 -7.48 9.04
CA TYR A 129 -2.11 -6.58 8.69
C TYR A 129 -3.09 -6.47 9.85
N ALA A 130 -3.37 -5.26 10.29
CA ALA A 130 -4.38 -5.01 11.31
C ALA A 130 -5.25 -3.82 10.89
N ILE A 131 -6.53 -3.94 11.20
CA ILE A 131 -7.50 -2.86 10.99
C ILE A 131 -7.93 -2.32 12.36
N PRO A 132 -8.48 -1.09 12.42
CA PRO A 132 -8.94 -0.54 13.69
C PRO A 132 -9.99 -1.43 14.35
N ALA A 133 -9.85 -1.61 15.66
CA ALA A 133 -10.86 -2.34 16.45
C ALA A 133 -12.07 -1.45 16.71
N PRO A 134 -13.26 -2.05 16.97
CA PRO A 134 -14.40 -1.25 17.43
C PRO A 134 -14.02 -0.45 18.66
N GLY A 135 -14.27 0.87 18.62
CA GLY A 135 -13.92 1.78 19.71
C GLY A 135 -12.61 2.53 19.54
N ASP A 136 -11.80 2.19 18.53
CA ASP A 136 -10.65 3.01 18.19
C ASP A 136 -11.13 4.38 17.72
N GLU A 137 -10.46 5.43 18.20
CA GLU A 137 -10.83 6.81 17.89
C GLU A 137 -9.75 7.50 17.07
N PHE A 138 -10.19 8.20 16.03
CA PHE A 138 -9.33 8.99 15.16
C PHE A 138 -9.96 10.36 14.93
N GLU A 139 -9.15 11.42 14.96
CA GLU A 139 -9.63 12.75 14.63
C GLU A 139 -9.80 12.84 13.11
N GLU A 140 -11.03 12.93 12.66
CA GLU A 140 -11.37 13.12 11.25
C GLU A 140 -11.52 14.60 10.94
N ALA A 141 -10.80 15.08 9.94
CA ALA A 141 -10.85 16.46 9.51
C ALA A 141 -12.11 16.74 8.69
#